data_101d0ce6d8dde0961f68f82a7005a9dc
#
_entry.id   101d0ce6d8dde0961f68f82a7005a9dc
#
_cell.length_a   1.000
_cell.length_b   1.000
_cell.length_c   1.000
_cell.angle_alpha   90.00
_cell.angle_beta   90.00
_cell.angle_gamma   90.00
#
_symmetry.space_group_name_H-M   'P 1'
#
loop_
_entity.id
_entity.type
_entity.pdbx_description
1 polymer ?
#
loop_
_entity_poly.entity_id
_entity_poly.type
_entity_poly.pdbx_seq_one_letter_code
_entity_poly.pdbx_strand_id
1 'polypeptide(L)'
;ISKIIDAGRHAPSSGNIQNWKFIVVNSPDKKRGLAEAAFGQHKITLASSLIVVCGEEDKGERYYGLRGARLYTIQNCAAAVQNMLLEATSLGLGSKWIGAFDEDKVREICSIPAEVRPQAIVAFGYAKSIPPKPPKYPLESLVYLEKWRSKLRNPNRYLKNYSAILKGNVEEIKTVMQKTATLVKEKAAPKAKSITEKLREKLTRKKE
;
A
#
# COMPACT_ATOMS: atom_id res chain seq x y z
N ILE A 1 -4.85 13.16 6.76
CA ILE A 1 -3.87 13.79 5.83
C ILE A 1 -2.51 13.97 6.50
N SER A 2 -2.42 14.44 7.76
CA SER A 2 -1.12 14.67 8.44
C SER A 2 -0.22 13.44 8.45
N LYS A 3 -0.72 12.24 8.78
CA LYS A 3 0.04 10.99 8.74
C LYS A 3 0.57 10.66 7.34
N ILE A 4 -0.24 10.90 6.30
CA ILE A 4 0.17 10.68 4.90
C ILE A 4 1.32 11.60 4.52
N ILE A 5 1.24 12.90 4.86
CA ILE A 5 2.32 13.86 4.61
C ILE A 5 3.56 13.50 5.43
N ASP A 6 3.36 13.08 6.67
CA ASP A 6 4.45 12.63 7.54
C ASP A 6 5.19 11.43 6.96
N ALA A 7 4.48 10.43 6.44
CA ALA A 7 5.08 9.32 5.71
C ALA A 7 5.87 9.79 4.47
N GLY A 8 5.32 10.75 3.72
CA GLY A 8 6.00 11.35 2.56
C GLY A 8 7.32 12.02 2.94
N ARG A 9 7.35 12.81 4.02
CA ARG A 9 8.57 13.50 4.45
C ARG A 9 9.67 12.55 4.98
N HIS A 10 9.32 11.33 5.36
CA HIS A 10 10.28 10.29 5.77
C HIS A 10 10.86 9.49 4.59
N ALA A 11 10.51 9.85 3.36
CA ALA A 11 11.12 9.23 2.19
C ALA A 11 12.63 9.52 2.12
N PRO A 12 13.44 8.61 1.55
CA PRO A 12 14.84 8.90 1.26
C PRO A 12 14.94 10.00 0.20
N SER A 13 15.97 10.82 0.30
CA SER A 13 16.32 11.79 -0.73
C SER A 13 17.83 11.85 -0.95
N SER A 14 18.25 12.23 -2.14
CA SER A 14 19.67 12.35 -2.50
C SER A 14 20.38 13.26 -1.51
N GLY A 15 21.40 12.75 -0.82
CA GLY A 15 22.12 13.52 0.22
C GLY A 15 21.22 14.12 1.31
N ASN A 16 20.05 13.56 1.52
CA ASN A 16 19.05 14.04 2.48
C ASN A 16 18.60 15.50 2.24
N ILE A 17 18.57 15.95 0.98
CA ILE A 17 18.24 17.35 0.64
C ILE A 17 16.74 17.68 0.84
N GLN A 18 15.85 16.68 0.84
CA GLN A 18 14.42 16.84 1.13
C GLN A 18 13.78 18.01 0.38
N ASN A 19 14.01 18.07 -0.93
CA ASN A 19 13.63 19.18 -1.81
C ASN A 19 12.20 19.04 -2.38
N TRP A 20 11.33 18.36 -1.67
CA TRP A 20 9.90 18.30 -1.95
C TRP A 20 9.12 19.34 -1.16
N LYS A 21 7.97 19.75 -1.73
CA LYS A 21 6.94 20.54 -1.07
C LYS A 21 5.57 19.89 -1.34
N PHE A 22 4.67 20.01 -0.39
CA PHE A 22 3.34 19.41 -0.45
C PHE A 22 2.28 20.50 -0.32
N ILE A 23 1.40 20.63 -1.33
CA ILE A 23 0.28 21.56 -1.31
C ILE A 23 -1.00 20.75 -1.13
N VAL A 24 -1.68 20.93 -0.01
CA VAL A 24 -2.96 20.27 0.27
C VAL A 24 -4.09 21.09 -0.33
N VAL A 25 -4.89 20.46 -1.17
CA VAL A 25 -6.01 21.09 -1.86
C VAL A 25 -7.33 20.42 -1.46
N ASN A 26 -8.15 21.18 -0.71
CA ASN A 26 -9.47 20.74 -0.26
C ASN A 26 -10.62 21.52 -0.94
N SER A 27 -10.34 22.75 -1.44
CA SER A 27 -11.34 23.58 -2.11
C SER A 27 -11.96 22.86 -3.31
N PRO A 28 -13.29 22.77 -3.42
CA PRO A 28 -13.97 22.16 -4.57
C PRO A 28 -13.58 22.79 -5.90
N ASP A 29 -13.44 24.13 -5.93
CA ASP A 29 -13.08 24.85 -7.15
C ASP A 29 -11.67 24.51 -7.62
N LYS A 30 -10.69 24.53 -6.70
CA LYS A 30 -9.32 24.12 -7.02
C LYS A 30 -9.23 22.67 -7.43
N LYS A 31 -10.00 21.76 -6.80
CA LYS A 31 -10.06 20.36 -7.22
C LYS A 31 -10.62 20.18 -8.62
N ARG A 32 -11.64 20.98 -9.01
CA ARG A 32 -12.15 21.00 -10.39
C ARG A 32 -11.09 21.48 -11.37
N GLY A 33 -10.45 22.61 -11.08
CA GLY A 33 -9.36 23.12 -11.92
C GLY A 33 -8.22 22.12 -12.08
N LEU A 34 -7.79 21.44 -10.99
CA LEU A 34 -6.77 20.39 -11.07
C LEU A 34 -7.23 19.16 -11.87
N ALA A 35 -8.51 18.82 -11.85
CA ALA A 35 -9.06 17.74 -12.68
C ALA A 35 -9.03 18.09 -14.17
N GLU A 36 -9.31 19.33 -14.52
CA GLU A 36 -9.20 19.87 -15.89
C GLU A 36 -7.74 19.92 -16.32
N ALA A 37 -6.85 20.46 -15.48
CA ALA A 37 -5.41 20.43 -15.73
C ALA A 37 -4.88 19.00 -15.93
N ALA A 38 -5.48 18.03 -15.28
CA ALA A 38 -5.18 16.60 -15.44
C ALA A 38 -5.92 15.94 -16.63
N PHE A 39 -6.17 16.70 -17.69
CA PHE A 39 -6.80 16.26 -18.94
C PHE A 39 -8.18 15.62 -18.71
N GLY A 40 -9.01 16.25 -17.88
CA GLY A 40 -10.39 15.84 -17.65
C GLY A 40 -10.55 14.62 -16.71
N GLN A 41 -9.59 14.35 -15.86
CA GLN A 41 -9.70 13.28 -14.86
C GLN A 41 -10.67 13.63 -13.73
N HIS A 42 -11.93 13.99 -14.05
CA HIS A 42 -12.92 14.54 -13.10
C HIS A 42 -13.18 13.66 -11.86
N LYS A 43 -12.92 12.34 -11.93
CA LYS A 43 -13.09 11.45 -10.77
C LYS A 43 -12.25 11.85 -9.55
N ILE A 44 -11.16 12.59 -9.75
CA ILE A 44 -10.32 13.05 -8.62
C ILE A 44 -10.99 14.12 -7.77
N THR A 45 -12.01 14.83 -8.29
CA THR A 45 -12.77 15.82 -7.51
C THR A 45 -13.57 15.20 -6.37
N LEU A 46 -13.88 13.89 -6.50
CA LEU A 46 -14.59 13.11 -5.48
C LEU A 46 -13.70 12.72 -4.30
N ALA A 47 -12.38 12.86 -4.45
CA ALA A 47 -11.44 12.58 -3.37
C ALA A 47 -11.66 13.56 -2.21
N SER A 48 -11.45 13.08 -0.98
CA SER A 48 -11.53 13.94 0.22
C SER A 48 -10.51 15.06 0.15
N SER A 49 -9.31 14.76 -0.34
CA SER A 49 -8.22 15.73 -0.47
C SER A 49 -7.34 15.39 -1.68
N LEU A 50 -6.78 16.44 -2.31
CA LEU A 50 -5.68 16.29 -3.26
C LEU A 50 -4.40 16.83 -2.62
N ILE A 51 -3.26 16.25 -2.94
CA ILE A 51 -1.94 16.80 -2.60
C ILE A 51 -1.16 16.97 -3.89
N VAL A 52 -0.76 18.20 -4.17
CA VAL A 52 0.20 18.50 -5.24
C VAL A 52 1.60 18.38 -4.65
N VAL A 53 2.39 17.47 -5.20
CA VAL A 53 3.78 17.25 -4.80
C VAL A 53 4.66 18.03 -5.76
N CYS A 54 5.47 18.89 -5.21
CA CYS A 54 6.36 19.79 -5.95
C CYS A 54 7.81 19.52 -5.60
N GLY A 55 8.71 19.70 -6.56
CA GLY A 55 10.16 19.60 -6.38
C GLY A 55 10.85 20.96 -6.55
N GLU A 56 11.71 21.32 -5.60
CA GLU A 56 12.61 22.49 -5.71
C GLU A 56 13.81 22.06 -6.58
N GLU A 57 13.74 22.35 -7.89
CA GLU A 57 14.79 21.94 -8.85
C GLU A 57 16.11 22.67 -8.57
N ASP A 58 16.06 23.96 -8.27
CA ASP A 58 17.24 24.78 -7.93
C ASP A 58 18.01 24.23 -6.73
N LYS A 59 17.29 23.71 -5.74
CA LYS A 59 17.93 23.07 -4.60
C LYS A 59 18.66 21.79 -5.02
N GLY A 60 18.04 21.01 -5.90
CA GLY A 60 18.68 19.81 -6.48
C GLY A 60 19.93 20.17 -7.30
N GLU A 61 19.83 21.20 -8.14
CA GLU A 61 20.90 21.66 -8.99
C GLU A 61 22.09 22.21 -8.21
N ARG A 62 21.83 22.97 -7.15
CA ARG A 62 22.89 23.52 -6.27
C ARG A 62 23.80 22.46 -5.70
N TYR A 63 23.28 21.29 -5.33
CA TYR A 63 24.07 20.21 -4.72
C TYR A 63 24.64 19.22 -5.72
N TYR A 64 23.97 19.00 -6.87
CA TYR A 64 24.28 17.89 -7.79
C TYR A 64 24.23 18.32 -9.28
N GLY A 65 24.24 19.61 -9.59
CA GLY A 65 24.17 20.13 -10.94
C GLY A 65 22.88 19.69 -11.66
N LEU A 66 22.90 19.68 -12.98
CA LEU A 66 21.74 19.30 -13.80
C LEU A 66 21.17 17.91 -13.46
N ARG A 67 22.01 17.00 -12.98
CA ARG A 67 21.54 15.68 -12.55
C ARG A 67 20.66 15.76 -11.30
N GLY A 68 20.98 16.68 -10.39
CA GLY A 68 20.17 16.99 -9.22
C GLY A 68 18.79 17.52 -9.58
N ALA A 69 18.74 18.49 -10.49
CA ALA A 69 17.48 19.08 -10.95
C ALA A 69 16.62 18.04 -11.72
N ARG A 70 17.20 17.45 -12.77
CA ARG A 70 16.45 16.68 -13.77
C ARG A 70 16.18 15.21 -13.41
N LEU A 71 16.93 14.63 -12.47
CA LEU A 71 16.78 13.23 -12.08
C LEU A 71 16.51 13.08 -10.60
N TYR A 72 17.38 13.59 -9.73
CA TYR A 72 17.27 13.32 -8.30
C TYR A 72 16.05 13.99 -7.67
N THR A 73 15.69 15.19 -8.10
CA THR A 73 14.47 15.87 -7.65
C THR A 73 13.22 15.04 -7.97
N ILE A 74 13.15 14.51 -9.19
CA ILE A 74 12.03 13.64 -9.61
C ILE A 74 11.99 12.37 -8.75
N GLN A 75 13.14 11.72 -8.57
CA GLN A 75 13.24 10.49 -7.76
C GLN A 75 12.85 10.73 -6.29
N ASN A 76 13.32 11.83 -5.70
CA ASN A 76 12.99 12.22 -4.34
C ASN A 76 11.48 12.42 -4.17
N CYS A 77 10.84 13.17 -5.07
CA CYS A 77 9.38 13.37 -5.05
C CYS A 77 8.62 12.06 -5.28
N ALA A 78 9.08 11.21 -6.18
CA ALA A 78 8.47 9.91 -6.44
C ALA A 78 8.54 8.98 -5.20
N ALA A 79 9.68 8.98 -4.49
CA ALA A 79 9.82 8.24 -3.24
C ALA A 79 8.85 8.75 -2.17
N ALA A 80 8.72 10.07 -2.03
CA ALA A 80 7.76 10.68 -1.10
C ALA A 80 6.31 10.31 -1.45
N VAL A 81 5.93 10.38 -2.72
CA VAL A 81 4.59 9.96 -3.19
C VAL A 81 4.35 8.48 -2.87
N GLN A 82 5.31 7.59 -3.15
CA GLN A 82 5.14 6.16 -2.87
C GLN A 82 4.91 5.87 -1.38
N ASN A 83 5.63 6.56 -0.48
CA ASN A 83 5.40 6.45 0.95
C ASN A 83 3.98 6.92 1.32
N MET A 84 3.51 8.03 0.74
CA MET A 84 2.13 8.51 0.95
C MET A 84 1.08 7.50 0.51
N LEU A 85 1.28 6.82 -0.63
CA LEU A 85 0.34 5.80 -1.13
C LEU A 85 0.30 4.59 -0.20
N LEU A 86 1.44 4.15 0.31
CA LEU A 86 1.54 3.04 1.27
C LEU A 86 0.85 3.40 2.58
N GLU A 87 1.11 4.59 3.12
CA GLU A 87 0.46 5.06 4.35
C GLU A 87 -1.05 5.21 4.17
N ALA A 88 -1.52 5.74 3.04
CA ALA A 88 -2.95 5.80 2.74
C ALA A 88 -3.59 4.40 2.77
N THR A 89 -2.91 3.41 2.19
CA THR A 89 -3.38 2.02 2.19
C THR A 89 -3.41 1.45 3.61
N SER A 90 -2.41 1.72 4.45
CA SER A 90 -2.37 1.27 5.84
C SER A 90 -3.51 1.86 6.68
N LEU A 91 -3.93 3.07 6.35
CA LEU A 91 -5.06 3.76 6.96
C LEU A 91 -6.43 3.37 6.39
N GLY A 92 -6.49 2.39 5.47
CA GLY A 92 -7.73 1.96 4.82
C GLY A 92 -8.28 2.96 3.79
N LEU A 93 -7.47 3.90 3.31
CA LEU A 93 -7.85 4.89 2.31
C LEU A 93 -7.51 4.41 0.90
N GLY A 94 -8.33 4.81 -0.06
CA GLY A 94 -7.99 4.76 -1.47
C GLY A 94 -7.09 5.92 -1.84
N SER A 95 -6.18 5.68 -2.78
CA SER A 95 -5.29 6.72 -3.31
C SER A 95 -5.09 6.55 -4.82
N LYS A 96 -4.80 7.67 -5.51
CA LYS A 96 -4.48 7.66 -6.94
C LYS A 96 -3.37 8.65 -7.21
N TRP A 97 -2.31 8.18 -7.86
CA TRP A 97 -1.25 9.01 -8.42
C TRP A 97 -1.65 9.48 -9.81
N ILE A 98 -1.62 10.79 -10.05
CA ILE A 98 -1.83 11.44 -11.33
C ILE A 98 -0.50 12.07 -11.74
N GLY A 99 0.10 11.55 -12.81
CA GLY A 99 1.37 12.05 -13.36
C GLY A 99 1.20 12.79 -14.69
N ALA A 100 0.01 12.69 -15.32
CA ALA A 100 -0.27 13.38 -16.56
C ALA A 100 -1.17 14.58 -16.28
N PHE A 101 -0.62 15.80 -16.44
CA PHE A 101 -1.32 17.07 -16.27
C PHE A 101 -0.54 18.20 -16.97
N ASP A 102 -1.22 19.30 -17.21
CA ASP A 102 -0.67 20.55 -17.67
C ASP A 102 0.01 21.26 -16.48
N GLU A 103 1.34 21.32 -16.49
CA GLU A 103 2.12 21.89 -15.39
C GLU A 103 1.83 23.38 -15.18
N ASP A 104 1.63 24.14 -16.24
CA ASP A 104 1.39 25.61 -16.17
C ASP A 104 0.05 25.90 -15.52
N LYS A 105 -1.00 25.17 -15.88
CA LYS A 105 -2.30 25.28 -15.21
C LYS A 105 -2.24 24.89 -13.73
N VAL A 106 -1.49 23.84 -13.38
CA VAL A 106 -1.30 23.46 -11.98
C VAL A 106 -0.55 24.54 -11.21
N ARG A 107 0.46 25.18 -11.82
CA ARG A 107 1.17 26.33 -11.24
C ARG A 107 0.23 27.48 -10.96
N GLU A 108 -0.58 27.86 -11.94
CA GLU A 108 -1.57 28.93 -11.81
C GLU A 108 -2.57 28.66 -10.68
N ILE A 109 -3.22 27.47 -10.67
CA ILE A 109 -4.23 27.09 -9.68
C ILE A 109 -3.67 27.09 -8.25
N CYS A 110 -2.44 26.62 -8.09
CA CYS A 110 -1.80 26.44 -6.79
C CYS A 110 -0.83 27.58 -6.44
N SER A 111 -0.66 28.59 -7.30
CA SER A 111 0.29 29.70 -7.14
C SER A 111 1.72 29.20 -6.89
N ILE A 112 2.17 28.24 -7.70
CA ILE A 112 3.50 27.66 -7.60
C ILE A 112 4.49 28.52 -8.38
N PRO A 113 5.59 28.99 -7.76
CA PRO A 113 6.59 29.82 -8.43
C PRO A 113 7.35 29.02 -9.51
N ALA A 114 7.99 29.76 -10.44
CA ALA A 114 8.61 29.18 -11.63
C ALA A 114 9.76 28.20 -11.33
N GLU A 115 10.51 28.44 -10.27
CA GLU A 115 11.64 27.63 -9.80
C GLU A 115 11.23 26.31 -9.10
N VAL A 116 9.92 26.13 -8.86
CA VAL A 116 9.37 24.94 -8.23
C VAL A 116 8.51 24.20 -9.23
N ARG A 117 8.75 22.91 -9.43
CA ARG A 117 8.05 22.10 -10.42
C ARG A 117 7.03 21.15 -9.80
N PRO A 118 5.75 21.18 -10.22
CA PRO A 118 4.78 20.17 -9.83
C PRO A 118 5.17 18.82 -10.45
N GLN A 119 5.33 17.78 -9.61
CA GLN A 119 5.78 16.46 -10.01
C GLN A 119 4.64 15.42 -10.05
N ALA A 120 3.64 15.60 -9.20
CA ALA A 120 2.50 14.70 -9.11
C ALA A 120 1.31 15.38 -8.43
N ILE A 121 0.12 14.96 -8.80
CA ILE A 121 -1.12 15.21 -8.04
C ILE A 121 -1.52 13.85 -7.44
N VAL A 122 -1.73 13.79 -6.12
CA VAL A 122 -2.16 12.56 -5.45
C VAL A 122 -3.52 12.81 -4.81
N ALA A 123 -4.49 11.95 -5.18
CA ALA A 123 -5.84 11.98 -4.64
C ALA A 123 -5.99 10.95 -3.51
N PHE A 124 -6.62 11.34 -2.40
CA PHE A 124 -6.87 10.50 -1.24
C PHE A 124 -8.34 10.57 -0.82
N GLY A 125 -8.91 9.42 -0.44
CA GLY A 125 -10.28 9.36 0.03
C GLY A 125 -10.74 7.95 0.36
N TYR A 126 -11.95 7.81 0.85
CA TYR A 126 -12.56 6.50 1.06
C TYR A 126 -13.00 5.91 -0.27
N ALA A 127 -12.47 4.73 -0.60
CA ALA A 127 -12.80 4.05 -1.85
C ALA A 127 -14.22 3.45 -1.78
N LYS A 128 -15.09 3.80 -2.72
CA LYS A 128 -16.42 3.19 -2.85
C LYS A 128 -16.34 1.71 -3.23
N SER A 129 -15.33 1.34 -4.00
CA SER A 129 -15.03 -0.04 -4.41
C SER A 129 -13.53 -0.20 -4.59
N ILE A 130 -13.03 -1.39 -4.30
CA ILE A 130 -11.63 -1.76 -4.54
C ILE A 130 -11.58 -2.44 -5.90
N PRO A 131 -10.90 -1.83 -6.90
CA PRO A 131 -10.79 -2.46 -8.22
C PRO A 131 -9.93 -3.73 -8.14
N PRO A 132 -10.13 -4.69 -9.07
CA PRO A 132 -9.27 -5.85 -9.15
C PRO A 132 -7.81 -5.42 -9.41
N LYS A 133 -6.87 -6.17 -8.86
CA LYS A 133 -5.44 -5.89 -9.09
C LYS A 133 -5.12 -6.07 -10.56
N PRO A 134 -4.50 -5.07 -11.22
CA PRO A 134 -4.08 -5.23 -12.60
C PRO A 134 -3.00 -6.31 -12.71
N PRO A 135 -2.90 -7.01 -13.86
CA PRO A 135 -1.86 -8.00 -14.08
C PRO A 135 -0.47 -7.38 -13.94
N LYS A 136 0.46 -8.15 -13.41
CA LYS A 136 1.86 -7.77 -13.27
C LYS A 136 2.73 -8.78 -14.01
N TYR A 137 3.88 -8.32 -14.47
CA TYR A 137 4.87 -9.25 -15.02
C TYR A 137 5.30 -10.26 -13.95
N PRO A 138 5.58 -11.50 -14.34
CA PRO A 138 6.15 -12.50 -13.44
C PRO A 138 7.45 -11.98 -12.82
N LEU A 139 7.67 -12.27 -11.55
CA LEU A 139 8.82 -11.75 -10.82
C LEU A 139 10.15 -12.17 -11.47
N GLU A 140 10.18 -13.39 -12.04
CA GLU A 140 11.34 -13.95 -12.73
C GLU A 140 11.74 -13.17 -13.99
N SER A 141 10.78 -12.44 -14.59
CA SER A 141 11.05 -11.59 -15.76
C SER A 141 11.67 -10.24 -15.40
N LEU A 142 11.58 -9.86 -14.12
CA LEU A 142 12.02 -8.56 -13.61
C LEU A 142 13.34 -8.63 -12.84
N VAL A 143 13.83 -9.84 -12.53
CA VAL A 143 15.00 -10.03 -11.68
C VAL A 143 16.13 -10.73 -12.44
N TYR A 144 17.29 -10.13 -12.39
CA TYR A 144 18.54 -10.71 -12.87
C TYR A 144 19.51 -10.89 -11.70
N LEU A 145 20.32 -11.94 -11.73
CA LEU A 145 21.30 -12.22 -10.69
C LEU A 145 22.67 -11.65 -11.10
N GLU A 146 23.17 -10.70 -10.32
CA GLU A 146 24.50 -10.06 -10.43
C GLU A 146 24.76 -9.30 -11.74
N LYS A 147 24.30 -9.80 -12.90
CA LYS A 147 24.56 -9.21 -14.21
C LYS A 147 23.25 -9.02 -15.01
N TRP A 148 23.21 -8.00 -15.83
CA TRP A 148 22.10 -7.76 -16.76
C TRP A 148 21.85 -9.00 -17.61
N ARG A 149 20.58 -9.41 -17.74
CA ARG A 149 20.13 -10.63 -18.45
C ARG A 149 20.61 -11.96 -17.87
N SER A 150 21.27 -12.00 -16.73
CA SER A 150 21.58 -13.23 -16.03
C SER A 150 20.32 -13.77 -15.33
N LYS A 151 19.66 -14.73 -15.97
CA LYS A 151 18.41 -15.32 -15.45
C LYS A 151 18.65 -16.12 -14.17
N LEU A 152 17.72 -16.05 -13.26
CA LEU A 152 17.67 -16.92 -12.07
C LEU A 152 17.45 -18.38 -12.52
N ARG A 153 18.44 -19.25 -12.32
CA ARG A 153 18.32 -20.70 -12.64
C ARG A 153 17.30 -21.41 -11.77
N ASN A 154 17.14 -20.98 -10.53
CA ASN A 154 16.16 -21.51 -9.56
C ASN A 154 15.43 -20.35 -8.87
N PRO A 155 14.42 -19.75 -9.51
CA PRO A 155 13.71 -18.58 -8.94
C PRO A 155 13.11 -18.89 -7.56
N ASN A 156 12.61 -20.11 -7.32
CA ASN A 156 12.05 -20.52 -6.04
C ASN A 156 13.05 -20.47 -4.87
N ARG A 157 14.34 -20.49 -5.13
CA ARG A 157 15.36 -20.38 -4.07
C ARG A 157 15.50 -18.93 -3.56
N TYR A 158 15.32 -17.94 -4.45
CA TYR A 158 15.56 -16.53 -4.16
C TYR A 158 14.25 -15.72 -4.02
N LEU A 159 13.21 -16.15 -4.71
CA LEU A 159 11.94 -15.43 -4.85
C LEU A 159 10.78 -16.22 -4.21
N LYS A 160 11.02 -16.87 -3.08
CA LYS A 160 9.95 -17.61 -2.36
C LYS A 160 8.83 -16.66 -1.99
N ASN A 161 7.63 -16.99 -2.42
CA ASN A 161 6.43 -16.32 -1.95
C ASN A 161 6.09 -16.82 -0.53
N TYR A 162 6.73 -16.22 0.47
CA TYR A 162 6.52 -16.59 1.87
C TYR A 162 5.05 -16.49 2.31
N SER A 163 4.28 -15.55 1.73
CA SER A 163 2.85 -15.44 2.04
C SER A 163 2.05 -16.65 1.58
N ALA A 164 2.38 -17.22 0.42
CA ALA A 164 1.73 -18.45 -0.05
C ALA A 164 2.14 -19.67 0.78
N ILE A 165 3.41 -19.76 1.17
CA ILE A 165 3.94 -20.82 2.05
C ILE A 165 3.27 -20.75 3.43
N LEU A 166 3.20 -19.54 4.02
CA LEU A 166 2.54 -19.36 5.32
C LEU A 166 1.05 -19.68 5.27
N LYS A 167 0.34 -19.31 4.20
CA LYS A 167 -1.08 -19.68 4.02
C LYS A 167 -1.26 -21.18 3.92
N GLY A 168 -0.42 -21.88 3.14
CA GLY A 168 -0.43 -23.35 3.05
C GLY A 168 -0.20 -24.01 4.41
N ASN A 169 0.83 -23.59 5.14
CA ASN A 169 1.13 -24.11 6.47
C ASN A 169 0.00 -23.86 7.48
N VAL A 170 -0.65 -22.68 7.43
CA VAL A 170 -1.79 -22.37 8.30
C VAL A 170 -3.00 -23.25 7.98
N GLU A 171 -3.25 -23.54 6.70
CA GLU A 171 -4.33 -24.44 6.29
C GLU A 171 -4.07 -25.89 6.70
N GLU A 172 -2.84 -26.37 6.56
CA GLU A 172 -2.43 -27.69 7.07
C GLU A 172 -2.58 -27.80 8.59
N ILE A 173 -2.13 -26.79 9.32
CA ILE A 173 -2.27 -26.73 10.78
C ILE A 173 -3.75 -26.76 11.18
N LYS A 174 -4.62 -25.99 10.53
CA LYS A 174 -6.07 -26.00 10.77
C LYS A 174 -6.66 -27.37 10.52
N THR A 175 -6.27 -28.03 9.43
CA THR A 175 -6.74 -29.36 9.07
C THR A 175 -6.32 -30.41 10.11
N VAL A 176 -5.08 -30.36 10.59
CA VAL A 176 -4.56 -31.21 11.64
C VAL A 176 -5.29 -30.96 12.95
N MET A 177 -5.50 -29.73 13.35
CA MET A 177 -6.25 -29.35 14.55
C MET A 177 -7.70 -29.84 14.50
N GLN A 178 -8.38 -29.72 13.36
CA GLN A 178 -9.75 -30.25 13.19
C GLN A 178 -9.81 -31.75 13.31
N LYS A 179 -8.89 -32.48 12.64
CA LYS A 179 -8.80 -33.98 12.78
C LYS A 179 -8.53 -34.38 14.21
N THR A 180 -7.62 -33.70 14.91
CA THR A 180 -7.31 -34.00 16.31
C THR A 180 -8.51 -33.71 17.22
N ALA A 181 -9.22 -32.63 17.02
CA ALA A 181 -10.43 -32.28 17.78
C ALA A 181 -11.56 -33.32 17.58
N THR A 182 -11.72 -33.84 16.35
CA THR A 182 -12.69 -34.93 16.05
C THR A 182 -12.31 -36.21 16.76
N LEU A 183 -11.04 -36.61 16.70
CA LEU A 183 -10.54 -37.79 17.40
C LEU A 183 -10.66 -37.70 18.92
N VAL A 184 -10.46 -36.54 19.50
CA VAL A 184 -10.66 -36.27 20.93
C VAL A 184 -12.14 -36.39 21.30
N LYS A 185 -13.04 -35.84 20.49
CA LYS A 185 -14.50 -36.00 20.71
C LYS A 185 -14.96 -37.41 20.59
N GLU A 186 -14.50 -38.17 19.61
CA GLU A 186 -14.83 -39.60 19.45
C GLU A 186 -14.31 -40.46 20.62
N LYS A 187 -13.11 -40.21 21.12
CA LYS A 187 -12.57 -40.90 22.28
C LYS A 187 -13.22 -40.49 23.61
N ALA A 188 -13.72 -39.29 23.72
CA ALA A 188 -14.42 -38.78 24.92
C ALA A 188 -15.89 -39.24 24.99
N ALA A 189 -16.55 -39.42 23.83
CA ALA A 189 -17.96 -39.79 23.77
C ALA A 189 -18.33 -41.08 24.55
N PRO A 190 -17.57 -42.22 24.44
CA PRO A 190 -17.90 -43.43 25.19
C PRO A 190 -17.68 -43.29 26.70
N LYS A 191 -16.67 -42.52 27.14
CA LYS A 191 -16.44 -42.22 28.55
C LYS A 191 -17.52 -41.34 29.16
N ALA A 192 -18.01 -40.36 28.44
CA ALA A 192 -19.09 -39.49 28.88
C ALA A 192 -20.41 -40.26 29.04
N LYS A 193 -20.76 -41.17 28.11
CA LYS A 193 -21.93 -42.06 28.22
C LYS A 193 -21.86 -42.94 29.45
N SER A 194 -20.74 -43.61 29.68
CA SER A 194 -20.53 -44.49 30.85
C SER A 194 -20.64 -43.73 32.19
N ILE A 195 -20.15 -42.50 32.26
CA ILE A 195 -20.28 -41.66 33.47
C ILE A 195 -21.73 -41.22 33.70
N THR A 196 -22.45 -40.88 32.63
CA THR A 196 -23.84 -40.47 32.70
C THR A 196 -24.76 -41.61 33.13
N GLU A 197 -24.51 -42.86 32.67
CA GLU A 197 -25.23 -44.06 33.10
C GLU A 197 -24.98 -44.37 34.58
N LYS A 198 -23.73 -44.33 35.01
CA LYS A 198 -23.37 -44.56 36.43
C LYS A 198 -23.96 -43.51 37.36
N LEU A 199 -24.09 -42.26 36.90
CA LEU A 199 -24.75 -41.20 37.67
C LEU A 199 -26.26 -41.41 37.70
N ARG A 200 -26.90 -41.85 36.66
CA ARG A 200 -28.34 -42.21 36.64
C ARG A 200 -28.64 -43.38 37.59
N GLU A 201 -27.84 -44.44 37.55
CA GLU A 201 -28.01 -45.60 38.48
C GLU A 201 -27.84 -45.21 39.96
N LYS A 202 -26.92 -44.28 40.27
CA LYS A 202 -26.76 -43.76 41.63
C LYS A 202 -27.90 -42.86 42.08
N LEU A 203 -28.54 -42.16 41.17
CA LEU A 203 -29.69 -41.32 41.48
C LEU A 203 -31.00 -42.09 41.65
N THR A 204 -31.15 -43.23 40.95
CA THR A 204 -32.31 -44.13 41.15
C THR A 204 -32.23 -44.89 42.47
N ARG A 205 -31.01 -45.39 42.86
CA ARG A 205 -30.81 -46.06 44.16
C ARG A 205 -30.93 -45.17 45.41
N LYS A 206 -31.04 -43.87 45.26
CA LYS A 206 -31.27 -42.92 46.37
C LYS A 206 -32.74 -42.54 46.56
N LYS A 207 -33.63 -43.09 45.73
CA LYS A 207 -35.07 -42.79 45.77
C LYS A 207 -35.92 -44.02 46.24
N GLU A 208 -35.24 -45.14 46.48
CA GLU A 208 -35.76 -46.27 47.25
C GLU A 208 -35.23 -46.20 48.69
#